data_5a72f956d42786650892240cb83a2532
#
_entry.id   5a72f956d42786650892240cb83a2532
#
_cell.length_a   1.000
_cell.length_b   1.000
_cell.length_c   1.000
_cell.angle_alpha   90.00
_cell.angle_beta   90.00
_cell.angle_gamma   90.00
#
_symmetry.space_group_name_H-M   'P 1'
#
loop_
_entity.id
_entity.type
_entity.pdbx_description
1 polymer ?
#
loop_
_entity_poly.entity_id
_entity_poly.type
_entity_poly.pdbx_seq_one_letter_code
_entity_poly.pdbx_strand_id
1 'polypeptide(L)'
;MKEEMGDKMKERIGKWLESLKEEEKVQAELLDAYFFSRRNLPEEDPGLGRAVEDFKTSDEIIDDLTPMMYVNKNVVAGWMAAHDYHITTVADGSPRWAIWRFMEVPAMT
;
A
#
# COMPACT_ATOMS: atom_id res chain seq x y z
N MET A 1 -18.32 3.89 15.51
CA MET A 1 -17.18 4.75 15.26
C MET A 1 -16.17 4.09 14.34
N LYS A 2 -15.54 3.04 14.82
CA LYS A 2 -14.58 2.34 13.96
C LYS A 2 -15.23 1.81 12.70
N GLU A 3 -16.43 1.28 12.85
CA GLU A 3 -17.15 0.74 11.70
C GLU A 3 -17.46 1.83 10.70
N GLU A 4 -17.79 3.00 11.19
CA GLU A 4 -18.09 4.13 10.33
C GLU A 4 -16.90 4.51 9.48
N MET A 5 -15.72 4.55 10.09
CA MET A 5 -14.48 4.88 9.35
C MET A 5 -14.13 3.79 8.36
N GLY A 6 -14.34 2.54 8.77
CA GLY A 6 -14.09 1.42 7.86
C GLY A 6 -15.01 1.47 6.66
N ASP A 7 -16.26 1.84 6.89
CA ASP A 7 -17.24 1.93 5.80
C ASP A 7 -16.87 3.04 4.82
N LYS A 8 -16.41 4.17 5.35
CA LYS A 8 -16.01 5.27 4.48
C LYS A 8 -14.79 4.90 3.63
N MET A 9 -13.84 4.19 4.20
CA MET A 9 -12.69 3.75 3.45
C MET A 9 -13.10 2.76 2.37
N LYS A 10 -13.96 1.80 2.71
CA LYS A 10 -14.45 0.83 1.74
C LYS A 10 -15.18 1.53 0.60
N GLU A 11 -15.97 2.54 0.92
CA GLU A 11 -16.68 3.29 -0.07
C GLU A 11 -15.72 4.02 -1.01
N ARG A 12 -14.69 4.65 -0.43
CA ARG A 12 -13.70 5.36 -1.22
C ARG A 12 -12.94 4.43 -2.14
N ILE A 13 -12.55 3.27 -1.62
CA ILE A 13 -11.85 2.26 -2.42
C ILE A 13 -12.75 1.77 -3.53
N GLY A 14 -14.01 1.50 -3.22
CA GLY A 14 -14.95 1.01 -4.23
C GLY A 14 -15.16 2.01 -5.35
N LYS A 15 -15.31 3.29 -5.02
CA LYS A 15 -15.49 4.31 -6.04
C LYS A 15 -14.26 4.44 -6.91
N TRP A 16 -13.09 4.38 -6.30
CA TRP A 16 -11.85 4.46 -7.05
C TRP A 16 -11.73 3.28 -8.01
N LEU A 17 -12.03 2.08 -7.53
CA LEU A 17 -11.98 0.89 -8.38
C LEU A 17 -12.92 0.99 -9.56
N GLU A 18 -14.11 1.54 -9.36
CA GLU A 18 -15.07 1.69 -10.42
C GLU A 18 -14.57 2.63 -11.52
N SER A 19 -13.67 3.53 -11.19
CA SER A 19 -13.14 4.47 -12.17
C SER A 19 -12.03 3.87 -13.01
N LEU A 20 -11.58 2.65 -12.71
CA LEU A 20 -10.43 2.04 -13.37
C LEU A 20 -10.84 1.25 -14.59
N LYS A 21 -9.94 1.18 -15.56
CA LYS A 21 -10.09 0.27 -16.69
C LYS A 21 -9.78 -1.15 -16.23
N GLU A 22 -10.17 -2.13 -17.05
CA GLU A 22 -10.00 -3.51 -16.64
C GLU A 22 -8.56 -3.87 -16.35
N GLU A 23 -7.63 -3.43 -17.21
CA GLU A 23 -6.22 -3.73 -16.96
C GLU A 23 -5.70 -3.05 -15.72
N GLU A 24 -6.29 -1.90 -15.36
CA GLU A 24 -5.88 -1.20 -14.15
C GLU A 24 -6.40 -1.89 -12.89
N LYS A 25 -7.58 -2.53 -13.01
CA LYS A 25 -8.11 -3.29 -11.88
C LYS A 25 -7.22 -4.46 -11.52
N VAL A 26 -6.64 -5.10 -12.52
CA VAL A 26 -5.68 -6.19 -12.27
C VAL A 26 -4.46 -5.66 -11.55
N GLN A 27 -4.00 -4.47 -11.94
CA GLN A 27 -2.88 -3.84 -11.26
C GLN A 27 -3.22 -3.53 -9.81
N ALA A 28 -4.45 -3.07 -9.55
CA ALA A 28 -4.89 -2.79 -8.20
C ALA A 28 -4.89 -4.05 -7.35
N GLU A 29 -5.28 -5.18 -7.94
CA GLU A 29 -5.25 -6.46 -7.21
C GLU A 29 -3.83 -6.84 -6.82
N LEU A 30 -2.88 -6.59 -7.71
CA LEU A 30 -1.48 -6.87 -7.39
C LEU A 30 -1.00 -6.00 -6.24
N LEU A 31 -1.44 -4.73 -6.22
CA LEU A 31 -1.11 -3.86 -5.10
C LEU A 31 -1.73 -4.36 -3.80
N ASP A 32 -2.95 -4.88 -3.85
CA ASP A 32 -3.55 -5.47 -2.66
C ASP A 32 -2.66 -6.56 -2.08
N ALA A 33 -2.11 -7.41 -2.94
CA ALA A 33 -1.23 -8.48 -2.49
C ALA A 33 0.10 -7.93 -1.96
N TYR A 34 0.65 -6.93 -2.64
CA TYR A 34 1.92 -6.34 -2.24
C TYR A 34 1.81 -5.71 -0.86
N PHE A 35 0.68 -5.06 -0.58
CA PHE A 35 0.49 -4.37 0.68
C PHE A 35 -0.14 -5.23 1.76
N PHE A 36 -0.31 -6.51 1.50
CA PHE A 36 -0.91 -7.39 2.49
C PHE A 36 -0.14 -7.39 3.82
N SER A 37 1.20 -7.34 3.75
CA SER A 37 2.03 -7.32 4.94
C SER A 37 2.55 -5.93 5.28
N ARG A 38 1.93 -4.90 4.72
CA ARG A 38 2.35 -3.52 4.94
C ARG A 38 1.21 -2.72 5.52
N ARG A 39 1.55 -1.65 6.25
CA ARG A 39 0.56 -0.81 6.92
C ARG A 39 0.87 0.65 6.68
N ASN A 40 -0.14 1.50 6.86
CA ASN A 40 0.02 2.94 6.72
C ASN A 40 0.38 3.62 8.05
N LEU A 41 0.50 2.85 9.11
CA LEU A 41 0.88 3.35 10.44
C LEU A 41 1.78 2.32 11.10
N PRO A 42 2.63 2.75 12.03
CA PRO A 42 3.43 1.78 12.79
C PRO A 42 2.49 0.94 13.65
N GLU A 43 2.62 -0.36 13.55
CA GLU A 43 1.75 -1.30 14.24
C GLU A 43 2.55 -2.43 14.83
N GLU A 44 1.94 -3.07 15.81
CA GLU A 44 2.48 -4.27 16.41
C GLU A 44 1.39 -5.32 16.35
N ASP A 45 1.75 -6.50 15.89
CA ASP A 45 0.81 -7.61 15.74
C ASP A 45 1.31 -8.81 16.52
N PRO A 46 0.44 -9.44 17.34
CA PRO A 46 0.89 -10.57 18.15
C PRO A 46 1.54 -11.69 17.36
N GLY A 47 1.11 -11.91 16.13
CA GLY A 47 1.64 -12.98 15.31
C GLY A 47 2.76 -12.57 14.39
N LEU A 48 2.80 -11.29 13.99
CA LEU A 48 3.74 -10.81 13.00
C LEU A 48 4.85 -9.93 13.57
N GLY A 49 4.72 -9.52 14.83
CA GLY A 49 5.70 -8.68 15.44
C GLY A 49 5.47 -7.20 15.16
N ARG A 50 6.55 -6.43 15.24
CA ARG A 50 6.49 -5.00 15.04
C ARG A 50 6.78 -4.66 13.58
N ALA A 51 5.93 -3.80 13.00
CA ALA A 51 6.17 -3.31 11.66
C ALA A 51 7.32 -2.29 11.69
N VAL A 52 8.18 -2.36 10.70
CA VAL A 52 9.33 -1.45 10.60
C VAL A 52 9.17 -0.54 9.40
N GLU A 53 9.82 0.60 9.46
CA GLU A 53 9.75 1.58 8.39
C GLU A 53 10.28 1.01 7.09
N ASP A 54 9.53 1.20 6.03
CA ASP A 54 9.90 0.74 4.69
C ASP A 54 9.38 1.76 3.69
N PHE A 55 9.77 3.01 3.88
CA PHE A 55 9.26 4.12 3.08
C PHE A 55 9.79 4.04 1.66
N LYS A 56 8.89 4.17 0.69
CA LYS A 56 9.23 3.99 -0.72
C LYS A 56 8.58 5.05 -1.58
N THR A 57 9.22 5.34 -2.70
CA THR A 57 8.60 6.15 -3.74
C THR A 57 7.68 5.28 -4.58
N SER A 58 6.81 5.93 -5.35
CA SER A 58 5.97 5.19 -6.29
C SER A 58 6.82 4.40 -7.28
N ASP A 59 7.92 4.98 -7.74
CA ASP A 59 8.79 4.30 -8.68
C ASP A 59 9.41 3.04 -8.08
N GLU A 60 9.78 3.10 -6.81
CA GLU A 60 10.34 1.93 -6.14
C GLU A 60 9.31 0.82 -6.00
N ILE A 61 8.06 1.20 -5.72
CA ILE A 61 6.98 0.21 -5.63
C ILE A 61 6.77 -0.43 -7.01
N ILE A 62 6.77 0.38 -8.05
CA ILE A 62 6.60 -0.12 -9.42
C ILE A 62 7.74 -1.08 -9.75
N ASP A 63 8.96 -0.72 -9.40
CA ASP A 63 10.11 -1.58 -9.68
C ASP A 63 9.98 -2.93 -8.97
N ASP A 64 9.52 -2.91 -7.73
CA ASP A 64 9.32 -4.16 -6.98
C ASP A 64 8.32 -5.08 -7.68
N LEU A 65 7.32 -4.51 -8.32
CA LEU A 65 6.25 -5.28 -8.95
C LEU A 65 6.52 -5.63 -10.40
N THR A 66 7.44 -4.92 -11.05
CA THR A 66 7.70 -5.09 -12.47
C THR A 66 7.99 -6.52 -12.91
N PRO A 67 8.73 -7.34 -12.11
CA PRO A 67 8.94 -8.73 -12.52
C PRO A 67 7.63 -9.49 -12.74
N MET A 68 6.55 -9.09 -12.09
CA MET A 68 5.26 -9.75 -12.27
C MET A 68 4.39 -9.00 -13.27
N MET A 69 4.39 -7.67 -13.19
CA MET A 69 3.50 -6.88 -14.03
C MET A 69 3.89 -5.42 -13.91
N TYR A 70 3.87 -4.69 -15.02
CA TYR A 70 4.02 -3.25 -14.95
C TYR A 70 2.78 -2.63 -14.31
N VAL A 71 2.98 -1.80 -13.32
CA VAL A 71 1.89 -1.11 -12.66
C VAL A 71 2.00 0.38 -12.98
N ASN A 72 0.90 0.95 -13.46
CA ASN A 72 0.85 2.36 -13.84
C ASN A 72 1.01 3.23 -12.59
N LYS A 73 1.80 4.29 -12.73
CA LYS A 73 2.07 5.17 -11.61
C LYS A 73 0.79 5.81 -11.05
N ASN A 74 -0.15 6.14 -11.93
CA ASN A 74 -1.42 6.70 -11.48
C ASN A 74 -2.22 5.70 -10.68
N VAL A 75 -2.13 4.42 -11.02
CA VAL A 75 -2.80 3.39 -10.26
C VAL A 75 -2.18 3.27 -8.87
N VAL A 76 -0.85 3.32 -8.80
CA VAL A 76 -0.18 3.31 -7.49
C VAL A 76 -0.66 4.47 -6.63
N ALA A 77 -0.60 5.68 -7.18
CA ALA A 77 -0.99 6.87 -6.42
C ALA A 77 -2.45 6.80 -5.97
N GLY A 78 -3.33 6.36 -6.86
CA GLY A 78 -4.74 6.22 -6.52
C GLY A 78 -4.99 5.18 -5.45
N TRP A 79 -4.30 4.04 -5.56
CA TRP A 79 -4.40 2.98 -4.57
C TRP A 79 -3.95 3.49 -3.20
N MET A 80 -2.79 4.17 -3.16
CA MET A 80 -2.25 4.67 -1.90
C MET A 80 -3.20 5.66 -1.25
N ALA A 81 -3.73 6.60 -2.05
CA ALA A 81 -4.66 7.59 -1.52
C ALA A 81 -5.95 6.94 -1.03
N ALA A 82 -6.48 5.99 -1.79
CA ALA A 82 -7.73 5.33 -1.40
C ALA A 82 -7.56 4.52 -0.12
N HIS A 83 -6.36 3.98 0.12
CA HIS A 83 -6.09 3.17 1.30
C HIS A 83 -5.45 3.97 2.43
N ASP A 84 -5.48 5.29 2.30
CA ASP A 84 -5.10 6.19 3.39
C ASP A 84 -3.60 6.17 3.71
N TYR A 85 -2.78 5.95 2.70
CA TYR A 85 -1.34 6.13 2.82
C TYR A 85 -0.99 7.58 2.55
N HIS A 86 0.05 8.08 3.20
CA HIS A 86 0.43 9.49 3.09
C HIS A 86 1.88 9.62 2.71
N ILE A 87 2.19 10.72 2.05
CA ILE A 87 3.57 11.03 1.69
C ILE A 87 4.21 11.81 2.84
N THR A 88 5.44 11.46 3.16
CA THR A 88 6.20 12.17 4.17
C THR A 88 7.58 12.47 3.61
N THR A 89 8.30 13.38 4.26
CA THR A 89 9.65 13.73 3.85
C THR A 89 10.63 13.01 4.76
N VAL A 90 11.54 12.24 4.14
CA VAL A 90 12.53 11.50 4.92
C VAL A 90 13.77 12.36 5.14
N ALA A 91 14.76 11.80 5.86
CA ALA A 91 15.92 12.57 6.33
C ALA A 91 16.69 13.27 5.22
N ASP A 92 16.74 12.67 4.04
CA ASP A 92 17.49 13.27 2.92
C ASP A 92 16.68 14.31 2.16
N GLY A 93 15.47 14.61 2.61
CA GLY A 93 14.63 15.63 1.99
C GLY A 93 13.73 15.13 0.90
N SER A 94 13.79 13.84 0.55
CA SER A 94 12.96 13.33 -0.53
C SER A 94 11.57 12.93 -0.01
N PRO A 95 10.53 13.08 -0.86
CA PRO A 95 9.19 12.64 -0.49
C PRO A 95 9.05 11.14 -0.73
N ARG A 96 8.44 10.45 0.21
CA ARG A 96 8.19 9.01 0.10
C ARG A 96 6.88 8.67 0.73
N TRP A 97 6.28 7.57 0.29
CA TRP A 97 5.09 7.04 0.95
C TRP A 97 5.51 6.47 2.30
N ALA A 98 4.77 6.82 3.34
CA ALA A 98 5.03 6.33 4.69
C ALA A 98 4.44 4.93 4.80
N ILE A 99 5.31 3.93 4.82
CA ILE A 99 4.93 2.52 4.80
C ILE A 99 5.64 1.81 5.93
N TRP A 100 4.92 0.96 6.66
CA TRP A 100 5.52 0.11 7.68
C TRP A 100 5.25 -1.33 7.28
N ARG A 101 6.28 -2.14 7.29
CA ARG A 101 6.21 -3.51 6.82
C ARG A 101 6.53 -4.48 7.94
N PHE A 102 5.76 -5.55 8.03
CA PHE A 102 6.07 -6.62 8.95
C PHE A 102 7.20 -7.44 8.34
N MET A 103 8.36 -7.37 8.99
CA MET A 103 9.53 -8.07 8.49
C MET A 103 9.48 -9.56 8.79
N GLU A 104 8.80 -9.90 9.86
CA GLU A 104 8.71 -11.29 10.25
C GLU A 104 7.83 -12.03 9.25
N VAL A 105 8.38 -13.04 8.66
CA VAL A 105 7.65 -13.85 7.70
C VAL A 105 7.70 -15.29 8.20
N PRO A 106 6.72 -15.68 8.98
CA PRO A 106 6.75 -17.01 9.63
C PRO A 106 6.95 -18.15 8.64
N ALA A 107 6.49 -17.97 7.41
CA ALA A 107 6.61 -19.02 6.41
C ALA A 107 8.05 -19.36 6.10
N MET A 108 8.96 -18.52 6.50
CA MET A 108 10.36 -18.75 6.23
C MET A 108 10.93 -19.92 7.00
N THR A 109 10.31 -20.29 8.07
CA THR A 109 10.84 -21.37 8.89
C THR A 109 10.43 -22.74 8.39
#